data_deb6f57a004e1874f2d8c107540e782e
#
_entry.id   deb6f57a004e1874f2d8c107540e782e
#
_cell.length_a   1.000
_cell.length_b   1.000
_cell.length_c   1.000
_cell.angle_alpha   90.00
_cell.angle_beta   90.00
_cell.angle_gamma   90.00
#
_symmetry.space_group_name_H-M   'P 1'
#
loop_
_entity.id
_entity.type
_entity.pdbx_description
1 polymer ?
#
loop_
_entity_poly.entity_id
_entity_poly.type
_entity_poly.pdbx_seq_one_letter_code
_entity_poly.pdbx_strand_id
1 'polypeptide(L)' 'MDITELVEGEYARVESCDNRRLMEHGLVPDTPVQIYKKISGMTCIAVRGAIIACRDYDLGKITVKPYK' A
#
# COMPACT_ATOMS: atom_id res chain seq x y z
N MET A 1 5.41 3.55 -9.81
CA MET A 1 3.98 3.89 -9.78
C MET A 1 3.56 4.17 -8.35
N ASP A 2 2.75 5.18 -8.16
CA ASP A 2 2.25 5.54 -6.83
C ASP A 2 1.18 4.56 -6.40
N ILE A 3 1.24 4.10 -5.16
CA ILE A 3 0.26 3.12 -4.66
C ILE A 3 -1.17 3.65 -4.74
N THR A 4 -1.36 4.96 -4.69
CA THR A 4 -2.69 5.55 -4.76
C THR A 4 -3.34 5.38 -6.13
N GLU A 5 -2.59 4.98 -7.15
CA GLU A 5 -3.14 4.73 -8.48
C GLU A 5 -3.78 3.36 -8.62
N LEU A 6 -3.59 2.48 -7.64
CA LEU A 6 -4.20 1.15 -7.67
C LEU A 6 -5.69 1.25 -7.33
N VAL A 7 -6.48 0.35 -7.89
CA VAL A 7 -7.91 0.27 -7.59
C VAL A 7 -8.18 -0.89 -6.65
N GLU A 8 -9.39 -0.90 -6.07
CA GLU A 8 -9.77 -1.97 -5.16
C GLU A 8 -9.57 -3.34 -5.81
N GLY A 9 -8.98 -4.25 -5.06
CA GLY A 9 -8.72 -5.60 -5.51
C GLY A 9 -7.40 -5.80 -6.21
N GLU A 10 -6.72 -4.74 -6.62
CA GLU A 10 -5.44 -4.89 -7.31
C GLU A 10 -4.32 -5.31 -6.38
N TYR A 11 -3.42 -6.13 -6.91
CA TYR A 11 -2.20 -6.55 -6.22
C TYR A 11 -1.00 -5.81 -6.79
N ALA A 12 -0.02 -5.57 -5.94
CA ALA A 12 1.25 -5.00 -6.36
C ALA A 12 2.32 -5.37 -5.34
N ARG A 13 3.57 -5.08 -5.66
CA ARG A 13 4.66 -5.23 -4.71
C ARG A 13 5.18 -3.84 -4.36
N VAL A 14 5.54 -3.65 -3.10
CA VAL A 14 6.14 -2.39 -2.67
C VAL A 14 7.50 -2.23 -3.34
N GLU A 15 7.73 -1.08 -3.95
CA GLU A 15 9.03 -0.74 -4.54
C GLU A 15 9.83 0.09 -3.55
N SER A 16 9.23 1.12 -2.99
CA SER A 16 9.86 1.93 -1.94
C SER A 16 8.80 2.53 -1.05
N CYS A 17 9.20 2.84 0.18
CA CYS A 17 8.31 3.44 1.17
C CYS A 17 9.12 4.40 2.03
N ASP A 18 8.71 5.68 2.05
CA ASP A 18 9.38 6.70 2.85
C ASP A 18 8.68 6.96 4.18
N ASN A 19 7.68 6.17 4.51
CA ASN A 19 6.94 6.33 5.74
C ASN A 19 7.37 5.24 6.73
N ARG A 20 8.16 5.62 7.73
CA ARG A 20 8.69 4.66 8.71
C ARG A 20 7.58 3.88 9.40
N ARG A 21 6.49 4.55 9.75
CA ARG A 21 5.38 3.91 10.43
C ARG A 21 4.79 2.78 9.59
N LEU A 22 4.62 3.02 8.30
CA LEU A 22 4.09 2.00 7.40
C LEU A 22 5.11 0.90 7.16
N MET A 23 6.40 1.23 7.14
CA MET A 23 7.44 0.22 7.04
C MET A 23 7.39 -0.73 8.22
N GLU A 24 7.12 -0.22 9.41
CA GLU A 24 7.00 -1.06 10.62
C GLU A 24 5.82 -2.00 10.54
N HIS A 25 4.81 -1.67 9.72
CA HIS A 25 3.66 -2.54 9.50
C HIS A 25 3.89 -3.55 8.37
N GLY A 26 5.08 -3.55 7.78
CA GLY A 26 5.42 -4.53 6.74
C GLY A 26 5.48 -3.98 5.33
N LEU A 27 5.28 -2.67 5.13
CA LEU A 27 5.33 -2.08 3.79
C LEU A 27 6.79 -1.81 3.41
N VAL A 28 7.54 -2.88 3.21
CA VAL A 28 8.95 -2.82 2.84
C VAL A 28 9.14 -3.34 1.41
N PRO A 29 10.27 -3.03 0.75
CA PRO A 29 10.48 -3.45 -0.64
C PRO A 29 10.20 -4.94 -0.87
N ASP A 30 9.58 -5.22 -2.01
CA ASP A 30 9.20 -6.55 -2.49
C ASP A 30 8.05 -7.21 -1.73
N THR A 31 7.46 -6.56 -0.75
CA THR A 31 6.31 -7.11 -0.03
C THR A 31 5.07 -7.02 -0.92
N PRO A 32 4.33 -8.12 -1.13
CA PRO A 32 3.08 -8.06 -1.89
C PRO A 32 2.00 -7.38 -1.06
N VAL A 33 1.20 -6.55 -1.73
CA VAL A 33 0.08 -5.85 -1.09
C VAL A 33 -1.12 -5.92 -2.01
N GLN A 34 -2.30 -5.77 -1.43
CA GLN A 34 -3.54 -5.71 -2.18
C GLN A 34 -4.36 -4.54 -1.64
N ILE A 35 -4.99 -3.80 -2.55
CA ILE A 35 -5.92 -2.76 -2.12
C ILE A 35 -7.21 -3.44 -1.71
N TYR A 36 -7.49 -3.44 -0.42
CA TYR A 36 -8.67 -4.10 0.11
C TYR A 36 -9.91 -3.27 -0.11
N LYS A 37 -9.85 -1.98 0.23
CA LYS A 37 -11.00 -1.10 0.10
C LYS A 37 -10.55 0.35 0.06
N LYS A 38 -11.26 1.17 -0.71
CA LYS A 38 -11.03 2.61 -0.74
C LYS A 38 -12.25 3.31 -0.19
N ILE A 39 -12.02 4.17 0.80
CA ILE A 39 -13.06 5.01 1.41
C ILE A 39 -12.54 6.44 1.28
N SER A 40 -13.45 7.39 1.13
CA SER A 40 -13.06 8.78 0.91
C SER A 40 -11.90 9.21 1.83
N GLY A 41 -10.77 9.55 1.22
CA GLY A 41 -9.58 10.01 1.94
C GLY A 41 -8.77 8.94 2.63
N MET A 42 -9.20 7.66 2.56
CA MET A 42 -8.48 6.57 3.21
C MET A 42 -8.45 5.33 2.31
N THR A 43 -7.39 4.56 2.44
CA THR A 43 -7.26 3.31 1.71
C THR A 43 -6.88 2.20 2.69
N CYS A 44 -7.59 1.07 2.60
CA CYS A 44 -7.28 -0.10 3.41
C CYS A 44 -6.44 -1.04 2.56
N ILE A 45 -5.28 -1.42 3.08
CA ILE A 45 -4.32 -2.25 2.36
C ILE A 45 -4.14 -3.56 3.11
N ALA A 46 -4.26 -4.67 2.38
CA ALA A 46 -3.99 -5.99 2.93
C ALA A 46 -2.51 -6.28 2.73
N VAL A 47 -1.80 -6.52 3.82
CA VAL A 47 -0.37 -6.83 3.81
C VAL A 47 -0.07 -7.84 4.90
N ARG A 48 0.62 -8.92 4.53
CA ARG A 48 1.06 -9.97 5.46
C ARG A 48 -0.07 -10.51 6.34
N GLY A 49 -1.25 -10.67 5.77
CA GLY A 49 -2.39 -11.21 6.49
C GLY A 49 -3.12 -10.22 7.38
N ALA A 50 -2.71 -8.96 7.38
CA ALA A 50 -3.36 -7.92 8.17
C ALA A 50 -3.91 -6.85 7.23
N ILE A 51 -4.88 -6.08 7.72
CA ILE A 51 -5.43 -4.97 6.95
C ILE A 51 -5.08 -3.69 7.67
N ILE A 52 -4.45 -2.77 6.95
CA ILE A 52 -4.01 -1.48 7.49
C ILE A 52 -4.80 -0.38 6.81
N ALA A 53 -5.43 0.49 7.60
CA ALA A 53 -6.11 1.66 7.06
C ALA A 53 -5.16 2.85 7.09
N CYS A 54 -4.93 3.45 5.93
CA CYS A 54 -4.01 4.57 5.80
C CYS A 54 -4.69 5.75 5.12
N ARG A 55 -4.31 6.95 5.52
CA ARG A 55 -4.77 8.15 4.82
C ARG A 55 -4.06 8.22 3.47
N ASP A 56 -4.79 8.64 2.44
CA ASP A 56 -4.20 8.77 1.12
C ASP A 56 -2.98 9.69 1.12
N TYR A 57 -2.98 10.69 1.99
CA TYR A 57 -1.85 11.60 2.15
C TYR A 57 -0.56 10.83 2.52
N ASP A 58 -0.66 9.86 3.41
CA ASP A 58 0.50 9.09 3.82
C ASP A 58 0.92 8.09 2.76
N LEU A 59 -0.03 7.62 1.97
CA LEU A 59 0.26 6.63 0.93
C LEU A 59 1.00 7.23 -0.25
N GLY A 60 0.93 8.54 -0.44
CA GLY A 60 1.67 9.20 -1.52
C GLY A 60 3.18 9.06 -1.42
N LYS A 61 3.67 8.51 -0.32
CA LYS A 61 5.10 8.26 -0.12
C LYS A 61 5.51 6.82 -0.44
N ILE A 62 4.59 6.05 -0.96
CA ILE A 62 4.82 4.64 -1.27
C ILE A 62 4.73 4.44 -2.77
N THR A 63 5.79 3.89 -3.35
CA THR A 63 5.75 3.49 -4.76
C THR A 63 5.66 1.98 -4.84
N VAL A 64 4.96 1.50 -5.86
CA VAL A 64 4.75 0.07 -6.08
C VAL A 64 5.13 -0.28 -7.52
N LYS A 65 5.35 -1.58 -7.73
CA LYS A 65 5.62 -2.14 -9.05
C LYS A 65 4.66 -3.29 -9.27
N PRO A 66 4.49 -3.75 -10.53
CA PRO A 66 3.58 -4.85 -10.83
C PRO A 66 3.85 -6.05 -9.92
N TYR A 67 2.77 -6.76 -9.57
CA TYR A 67 2.87 -7.91 -8.69
C TYR A 67 3.78 -9.00 -9.26
N LYS A 68 3.73 -9.17 -10.57
CA LYS A 68 4.57 -10.17 -11.25
C LYS A 68 5.87 -9.57 -11.74
#